data_89b4648c099da891bcd6b23f40d2b9c7
#
_entry.id   89b4648c099da891bcd6b23f40d2b9c7
#
_cell.length_a   1.000
_cell.length_b   1.000
_cell.length_c   1.000
_cell.angle_alpha   90.00
_cell.angle_beta   90.00
_cell.angle_gamma   90.00
#
_symmetry.space_group_name_H-M   'P 1'
#
loop_
_entity.id
_entity.type
_entity.pdbx_description
1 polymer ?
#
loop_
_entity_poly.entity_id
_entity_poly.type
_entity_poly.pdbx_seq_one_letter_code
_entity_poly.pdbx_strand_id
1 'polypeptide(L)'
;LNIDVLADYVADDLLMPATDYASEDLQSKFFPSFWEASSIDDTVYALPILASCRALFVNKDLLDEAGAKVPTTWAEVQDAAQKIKDKFGDDVYPWGIDMTTDEGQAAFSYYTWNNGGGFVDENNDWALNSDANVEALNYAIGLVNDGYTNSDPANETRYDLQDMFGAGKVAMMIGPNNI
;
A
#
# COMPACT_ATOMS: atom_id res chain seq x y z
N LEU A 1 7.80 -16.62 -6.91
CA LEU A 1 8.86 -15.64 -6.67
C LEU A 1 8.25 -14.25 -6.61
N ASN A 2 8.60 -13.46 -5.60
CA ASN A 2 8.26 -12.04 -5.56
C ASN A 2 9.14 -11.26 -6.52
N ILE A 3 8.61 -10.17 -7.07
CA ILE A 3 9.30 -9.35 -8.05
C ILE A 3 10.47 -8.57 -7.44
N ASP A 4 10.41 -8.26 -6.15
CA ASP A 4 11.42 -7.54 -5.38
C ASP A 4 12.78 -8.24 -5.31
N VAL A 5 12.79 -9.58 -5.42
CA VAL A 5 14.03 -10.38 -5.41
C VAL A 5 14.51 -10.79 -6.81
N LEU A 6 13.83 -10.35 -7.87
CA LEU A 6 14.14 -10.77 -9.23
C LEU A 6 15.56 -10.35 -9.65
N ALA A 7 15.93 -9.09 -9.37
CA ALA A 7 17.21 -8.53 -9.75
C ALA A 7 18.39 -9.28 -9.09
N ASP A 8 18.25 -9.61 -7.80
CA ASP A 8 19.28 -10.36 -7.06
C ASP A 8 19.47 -11.76 -7.65
N TYR A 9 18.37 -12.45 -7.97
CA TYR A 9 18.45 -13.81 -8.52
C TYR A 9 19.01 -13.84 -9.96
N VAL A 10 18.78 -12.79 -10.74
CA VAL A 10 19.39 -12.62 -12.06
C VAL A 10 20.90 -12.35 -11.91
N ALA A 11 21.29 -11.47 -10.98
CA ALA A 11 22.69 -11.14 -10.72
C ALA A 11 23.51 -12.33 -10.23
N ASP A 12 22.86 -13.26 -9.51
CA ASP A 12 23.47 -14.48 -8.98
C ASP A 12 23.39 -15.69 -9.96
N ASP A 13 22.98 -15.48 -11.23
CA ASP A 13 22.79 -16.52 -12.23
C ASP A 13 21.84 -17.67 -11.81
N LEU A 14 20.87 -17.38 -10.93
CA LEU A 14 19.90 -18.36 -10.44
C LEU A 14 18.69 -18.53 -11.34
N LEU A 15 18.47 -17.60 -12.29
CA LEU A 15 17.36 -17.63 -13.23
C LEU A 15 17.88 -17.69 -14.68
N MET A 16 17.20 -18.47 -15.48
CA MET A 16 17.42 -18.47 -16.93
C MET A 16 16.45 -17.48 -17.62
N PRO A 17 16.84 -16.88 -18.76
CA PRO A 17 15.94 -16.08 -19.55
C PRO A 17 14.67 -16.86 -19.93
N ALA A 18 13.52 -16.21 -19.73
CA ALA A 18 12.21 -16.75 -20.11
C ALA A 18 11.71 -16.21 -21.45
N THR A 19 12.50 -15.41 -22.14
CA THR A 19 12.13 -14.74 -23.41
C THR A 19 11.63 -15.72 -24.47
N ASP A 20 12.28 -16.88 -24.62
CA ASP A 20 11.91 -17.90 -25.59
C ASP A 20 10.56 -18.58 -25.29
N TYR A 21 10.09 -18.47 -24.04
CA TYR A 21 8.82 -19.02 -23.56
C TYR A 21 7.72 -17.97 -23.50
N ALA A 22 8.06 -16.70 -23.60
CA ALA A 22 7.16 -15.56 -23.54
C ALA A 22 6.78 -15.08 -24.95
N SER A 23 5.98 -15.88 -25.68
CA SER A 23 5.55 -15.51 -27.04
C SER A 23 4.83 -14.15 -27.07
N GLU A 24 4.85 -13.45 -28.19
CA GLU A 24 4.14 -12.18 -28.40
C GLU A 24 2.64 -12.32 -28.11
N ASP A 25 2.01 -13.45 -28.47
CA ASP A 25 0.61 -13.73 -28.16
C ASP A 25 0.39 -13.81 -26.64
N LEU A 26 1.31 -14.41 -25.89
CA LEU A 26 1.23 -14.45 -24.43
C LEU A 26 1.42 -13.06 -23.83
N GLN A 27 2.43 -12.32 -24.29
CA GLN A 27 2.72 -10.97 -23.79
C GLN A 27 1.53 -10.03 -24.00
N SER A 28 0.85 -10.12 -25.15
CA SER A 28 -0.31 -9.27 -25.47
C SER A 28 -1.51 -9.44 -24.52
N LYS A 29 -1.53 -10.48 -23.70
CA LYS A 29 -2.59 -10.77 -22.73
C LYS A 29 -2.39 -10.08 -21.37
N PHE A 30 -1.24 -9.46 -21.16
CA PHE A 30 -0.89 -8.78 -19.92
C PHE A 30 -0.73 -7.27 -20.14
N PHE A 31 -0.86 -6.51 -19.05
CA PHE A 31 -0.50 -5.10 -19.08
C PHE A 31 1.02 -4.94 -19.26
N PRO A 32 1.49 -3.96 -20.06
CA PRO A 32 2.93 -3.75 -20.30
C PRO A 32 3.77 -3.64 -19.02
N SER A 33 3.26 -2.97 -17.98
CA SER A 33 3.93 -2.81 -16.70
C SER A 33 4.29 -4.11 -16.00
N PHE A 34 3.56 -5.21 -16.24
CA PHE A 34 3.90 -6.52 -15.68
C PHE A 34 5.10 -7.16 -16.38
N TRP A 35 5.27 -6.89 -17.68
CA TRP A 35 6.44 -7.34 -18.42
C TRP A 35 7.68 -6.54 -18.06
N GLU A 36 7.55 -5.21 -17.95
CA GLU A 36 8.62 -4.34 -17.46
C GLU A 36 9.12 -4.80 -16.09
N ALA A 37 8.21 -5.04 -15.15
CA ALA A 37 8.56 -5.54 -13.83
C ALA A 37 9.16 -6.96 -13.84
N SER A 38 8.91 -7.76 -14.86
CA SER A 38 9.42 -9.12 -15.01
C SER A 38 10.71 -9.21 -15.84
N SER A 39 11.27 -8.07 -16.22
CA SER A 39 12.43 -7.96 -17.11
C SER A 39 13.58 -7.23 -16.43
N ILE A 40 14.80 -7.64 -16.76
CA ILE A 40 16.05 -6.93 -16.43
C ILE A 40 16.78 -6.73 -17.76
N ASP A 41 17.19 -5.48 -18.05
CA ASP A 41 17.89 -5.11 -19.29
C ASP A 41 17.21 -5.68 -20.54
N ASP A 42 15.89 -5.45 -20.69
CA ASP A 42 15.03 -5.91 -21.77
C ASP A 42 14.90 -7.46 -21.92
N THR A 43 15.46 -8.22 -20.98
CA THR A 43 15.37 -9.67 -20.95
C THR A 43 14.31 -10.11 -19.95
N VAL A 44 13.33 -10.87 -20.39
CA VAL A 44 12.27 -11.44 -19.51
C VAL A 44 12.84 -12.61 -18.73
N TYR A 45 12.75 -12.56 -17.40
CA TYR A 45 13.17 -13.63 -16.49
C TYR A 45 12.02 -14.27 -15.71
N ALA A 46 10.85 -13.65 -15.70
CA ALA A 46 9.68 -14.18 -15.02
C ALA A 46 8.41 -14.02 -15.87
N LEU A 47 7.43 -14.88 -15.63
CA LEU A 47 6.09 -14.75 -16.21
C LEU A 47 5.13 -14.27 -15.10
N PRO A 48 4.38 -13.17 -15.32
CA PRO A 48 3.41 -12.69 -14.34
C PRO A 48 2.29 -13.71 -14.15
N ILE A 49 2.04 -14.13 -12.91
CA ILE A 49 0.97 -15.10 -12.57
C ILE A 49 -0.05 -14.54 -11.58
N LEU A 50 0.33 -13.54 -10.80
CA LEU A 50 -0.53 -12.87 -9.83
C LEU A 50 -0.32 -11.36 -9.96
N ALA A 51 -1.42 -10.64 -9.83
CA ALA A 51 -1.44 -9.20 -9.74
C ALA A 51 -2.33 -8.78 -8.58
N SER A 52 -1.92 -7.75 -7.86
CA SER A 52 -2.77 -7.12 -6.87
C SER A 52 -2.72 -5.61 -7.05
N CYS A 53 -3.80 -4.96 -6.67
CA CYS A 53 -3.84 -3.51 -6.51
C CYS A 53 -4.19 -3.18 -5.06
N ARG A 54 -3.91 -1.95 -4.66
CA ARG A 54 -4.32 -1.43 -3.37
C ARG A 54 -5.53 -0.52 -3.54
N ALA A 55 -6.46 -0.63 -2.60
CA ALA A 55 -7.66 0.21 -2.56
C ALA A 55 -7.95 0.62 -1.12
N LEU A 56 -8.69 1.71 -0.97
CA LEU A 56 -9.27 2.07 0.31
C LEU A 56 -10.48 1.17 0.58
N PHE A 57 -10.38 0.38 1.65
CA PHE A 57 -11.50 -0.37 2.20
C PHE A 57 -12.16 0.44 3.31
N VAL A 58 -13.48 0.48 3.29
CA VAL A 58 -14.26 1.20 4.28
C VAL A 58 -15.39 0.32 4.81
N ASN A 59 -15.56 0.29 6.12
CA ASN A 59 -16.75 -0.28 6.74
C ASN A 59 -17.87 0.75 6.67
N LYS A 60 -18.75 0.60 5.69
CA LYS A 60 -19.79 1.58 5.41
C LYS A 60 -20.77 1.74 6.58
N ASP A 61 -21.06 0.67 7.31
CA ASP A 61 -22.00 0.72 8.44
C ASP A 61 -21.42 1.57 9.58
N LEU A 62 -20.11 1.43 9.88
CA LEU A 62 -19.43 2.26 10.87
C LEU A 62 -19.35 3.72 10.45
N LEU A 63 -19.09 4.00 9.17
CA LEU A 63 -19.08 5.37 8.66
C LEU A 63 -20.48 5.99 8.76
N ASP A 64 -21.52 5.31 8.31
CA ASP A 64 -22.89 5.80 8.35
C ASP A 64 -23.36 6.06 9.80
N GLU A 65 -23.03 5.17 10.73
CA GLU A 65 -23.36 5.32 12.15
C GLU A 65 -22.63 6.51 12.81
N ALA A 66 -21.38 6.78 12.39
CA ALA A 66 -20.62 7.96 12.81
C ALA A 66 -21.02 9.24 12.10
N GLY A 67 -21.89 9.19 11.10
CA GLY A 67 -22.23 10.34 10.26
C GLY A 67 -21.08 10.80 9.37
N ALA A 68 -20.15 9.88 9.05
CA ALA A 68 -19.04 10.13 8.16
C ALA A 68 -19.38 9.73 6.72
N LYS A 69 -18.69 10.34 5.76
CA LYS A 69 -18.78 9.96 4.35
C LYS A 69 -17.56 9.12 3.98
N VAL A 70 -17.68 8.33 2.90
CA VAL A 70 -16.51 7.69 2.29
C VAL A 70 -15.55 8.78 1.81
N PRO A 71 -14.31 8.82 2.33
CA PRO A 71 -13.38 9.88 1.99
C PRO A 71 -12.79 9.71 0.59
N THR A 72 -12.51 10.82 -0.06
CA THR A 72 -11.84 10.90 -1.38
C THR A 72 -10.53 11.67 -1.33
N THR A 73 -10.24 12.30 -0.20
CA THR A 73 -9.01 13.06 0.06
C THR A 73 -8.46 12.71 1.46
N TRP A 74 -7.18 12.99 1.68
CA TRP A 74 -6.56 12.80 3.01
C TRP A 74 -7.18 13.68 4.10
N ALA A 75 -7.63 14.90 3.75
CA ALA A 75 -8.37 15.75 4.69
C ALA A 75 -9.72 15.13 5.08
N GLU A 76 -10.42 14.52 4.12
CA GLU A 76 -11.68 13.80 4.40
C GLU A 76 -11.45 12.51 5.20
N VAL A 77 -10.28 11.85 5.08
CA VAL A 77 -9.90 10.74 5.96
C VAL A 77 -9.80 11.21 7.40
N GLN A 78 -9.17 12.36 7.68
CA GLN A 78 -9.08 12.92 9.03
C GLN A 78 -10.45 13.30 9.58
N ASP A 79 -11.33 13.94 8.78
CA ASP A 79 -12.70 14.28 9.19
C ASP A 79 -13.52 13.02 9.53
N ALA A 80 -13.41 11.99 8.71
CA ALA A 80 -14.07 10.70 8.96
C ALA A 80 -13.50 10.02 10.22
N ALA A 81 -12.17 10.04 10.39
CA ALA A 81 -11.50 9.46 11.53
C ALA A 81 -11.93 10.13 12.85
N GLN A 82 -12.02 11.47 12.87
CA GLN A 82 -12.52 12.20 14.04
C GLN A 82 -13.94 11.79 14.39
N LYS A 83 -14.85 11.72 13.41
CA LYS A 83 -16.25 11.33 13.63
C LYS A 83 -16.38 9.90 14.17
N ILE A 84 -15.58 8.97 13.64
CA ILE A 84 -15.54 7.59 14.10
C ILE A 84 -15.03 7.55 15.55
N LYS A 85 -13.94 8.27 15.86
CA LYS A 85 -13.38 8.36 17.21
C LYS A 85 -14.38 8.95 18.20
N ASP A 86 -15.08 10.02 17.82
CA ASP A 86 -16.10 10.67 18.65
C ASP A 86 -17.28 9.73 18.95
N LYS A 87 -17.65 8.90 17.97
CA LYS A 87 -18.79 7.99 18.08
C LYS A 87 -18.47 6.71 18.86
N PHE A 88 -17.32 6.09 18.59
CA PHE A 88 -16.99 4.75 19.08
C PHE A 88 -15.88 4.72 20.14
N GLY A 89 -15.18 5.85 20.36
CA GLY A 89 -14.06 5.92 21.28
C GLY A 89 -12.94 4.96 20.90
N ASP A 90 -12.55 4.11 21.87
CA ASP A 90 -11.49 3.11 21.66
C ASP A 90 -12.03 1.74 21.22
N ASP A 91 -13.32 1.60 21.00
CA ASP A 91 -13.93 0.34 20.54
C ASP A 91 -13.67 0.07 19.06
N VAL A 92 -13.42 1.12 18.25
CA VAL A 92 -13.15 1.06 16.80
C VAL A 92 -11.99 1.99 16.47
N TYR A 93 -10.98 1.46 15.83
CA TYR A 93 -9.90 2.25 15.23
C TYR A 93 -10.39 2.88 13.93
N PRO A 94 -10.34 4.22 13.80
CA PRO A 94 -10.75 4.91 12.57
C PRO A 94 -9.99 4.48 11.32
N TRP A 95 -8.66 4.28 11.46
CA TRP A 95 -7.74 4.02 10.37
C TRP A 95 -6.75 2.91 10.72
N GLY A 96 -6.68 1.87 9.88
CA GLY A 96 -5.68 0.83 10.00
C GLY A 96 -4.41 1.21 9.23
N ILE A 97 -3.27 1.22 9.93
CA ILE A 97 -1.95 1.50 9.34
C ILE A 97 -0.96 0.41 9.72
N ASP A 98 -0.29 -0.15 8.73
CA ASP A 98 0.81 -1.11 8.87
C ASP A 98 2.13 -0.39 8.58
N MET A 99 2.98 -0.30 9.61
CA MET A 99 4.33 0.25 9.51
C MET A 99 5.36 -0.77 10.01
N THR A 100 5.06 -2.06 9.85
CA THR A 100 5.97 -3.14 10.20
C THR A 100 7.20 -3.17 9.28
N THR A 101 8.23 -3.92 9.69
CA THR A 101 9.44 -4.10 8.87
C THR A 101 9.19 -4.90 7.60
N ASP A 102 8.08 -5.62 7.51
CA ASP A 102 7.73 -6.45 6.35
C ASP A 102 7.08 -5.61 5.23
N GLU A 103 5.98 -4.91 5.51
CA GLU A 103 5.25 -4.14 4.50
C GLU A 103 5.26 -2.61 4.73
N GLY A 104 5.88 -2.12 5.80
CA GLY A 104 5.79 -0.68 6.17
C GLY A 104 6.34 0.26 5.10
N GLN A 105 7.37 -0.12 4.35
CA GLN A 105 7.87 0.69 3.23
C GLN A 105 6.82 0.78 2.10
N ALA A 106 6.10 -0.30 1.81
CA ALA A 106 5.02 -0.29 0.82
C ALA A 106 3.82 0.52 1.33
N ALA A 107 3.47 0.37 2.62
CA ALA A 107 2.43 1.17 3.24
C ALA A 107 2.75 2.67 3.22
N PHE A 108 4.00 3.05 3.51
CA PHE A 108 4.44 4.45 3.42
C PHE A 108 4.37 5.00 1.99
N SER A 109 4.61 4.16 0.97
CA SER A 109 4.49 4.55 -0.44
C SER A 109 3.11 5.10 -0.79
N TYR A 110 2.05 4.62 -0.15
CA TYR A 110 0.69 5.11 -0.42
C TYR A 110 0.54 6.59 -0.04
N TYR A 111 1.20 7.01 1.03
CA TYR A 111 1.19 8.40 1.46
C TYR A 111 2.08 9.27 0.57
N THR A 112 3.30 8.82 0.27
CA THR A 112 4.26 9.58 -0.53
C THR A 112 3.77 9.80 -1.96
N TRP A 113 3.34 8.75 -2.64
CA TRP A 113 2.86 8.86 -4.03
C TRP A 113 1.56 9.66 -4.15
N ASN A 114 0.64 9.52 -3.21
CA ASN A 114 -0.57 10.33 -3.21
C ASN A 114 -0.31 11.81 -2.91
N ASN A 115 0.84 12.14 -2.33
CA ASN A 115 1.26 13.53 -2.06
C ASN A 115 2.23 14.07 -3.14
N GLY A 116 2.44 13.36 -4.24
CA GLY A 116 3.33 13.75 -5.33
C GLY A 116 4.82 13.53 -5.03
N GLY A 117 5.14 12.77 -3.99
CA GLY A 117 6.49 12.33 -3.66
C GLY A 117 6.84 10.98 -4.30
N GLY A 118 7.93 10.39 -3.84
CA GLY A 118 8.43 9.09 -4.31
C GLY A 118 9.80 8.79 -3.75
N PHE A 119 10.35 7.63 -4.10
CA PHE A 119 11.69 7.23 -3.65
C PHE A 119 12.81 7.84 -4.49
N VAL A 120 12.51 8.11 -5.75
CA VAL A 120 13.42 8.76 -6.71
C VAL A 120 12.73 9.93 -7.38
N ASP A 121 13.50 10.88 -7.89
CA ASP A 121 13.03 12.00 -8.70
C ASP A 121 12.97 11.66 -10.21
N GLU A 122 12.67 12.65 -11.03
CA GLU A 122 12.60 12.54 -12.50
C GLU A 122 13.93 12.17 -13.17
N ASN A 123 15.05 12.34 -12.48
CA ASN A 123 16.41 12.01 -12.94
C ASN A 123 16.88 10.63 -12.44
N ASN A 124 16.03 9.89 -11.71
CA ASN A 124 16.37 8.65 -11.01
C ASN A 124 17.33 8.85 -9.82
N ASP A 125 17.44 10.05 -9.29
CA ASP A 125 18.21 10.32 -8.08
C ASP A 125 17.34 10.10 -6.83
N TRP A 126 17.95 9.64 -5.72
CA TRP A 126 17.23 9.40 -4.47
C TRP A 126 16.56 10.67 -3.94
N ALA A 127 15.23 10.62 -3.76
CA ALA A 127 14.39 11.73 -3.32
C ALA A 127 13.67 11.47 -1.98
N LEU A 128 14.20 10.56 -1.15
CA LEU A 128 13.57 10.16 0.12
C LEU A 128 13.27 11.32 1.07
N ASN A 129 14.08 12.38 1.04
CA ASN A 129 13.94 13.57 1.87
C ASN A 129 13.31 14.74 1.10
N SER A 130 12.46 14.50 0.13
CA SER A 130 11.71 15.56 -0.55
C SER A 130 10.65 16.17 0.40
N ASP A 131 10.29 17.44 0.16
CA ASP A 131 9.26 18.11 0.96
C ASP A 131 7.93 17.32 0.95
N ALA A 132 7.55 16.76 -0.21
CA ALA A 132 6.36 15.95 -0.36
C ALA A 132 6.40 14.68 0.51
N ASN A 133 7.56 14.01 0.59
CA ASN A 133 7.72 12.83 1.46
C ASN A 133 7.70 13.20 2.94
N VAL A 134 8.31 14.32 3.32
CA VAL A 134 8.29 14.83 4.70
C VAL A 134 6.85 15.17 5.12
N GLU A 135 6.08 15.81 4.24
CA GLU A 135 4.68 16.13 4.48
C GLU A 135 3.84 14.85 4.62
N ALA A 136 4.04 13.88 3.74
CA ALA A 136 3.37 12.58 3.80
C ALA A 136 3.68 11.83 5.11
N LEU A 137 4.94 11.86 5.57
CA LEU A 137 5.34 11.27 6.84
C LEU A 137 4.67 11.97 8.02
N ASN A 138 4.67 13.30 8.02
CA ASN A 138 4.02 14.09 9.06
C ASN A 138 2.52 13.82 9.11
N TYR A 139 1.86 13.62 7.98
CA TYR A 139 0.46 13.22 7.92
C TYR A 139 0.24 11.86 8.58
N ALA A 140 1.02 10.84 8.23
CA ALA A 140 0.91 9.50 8.83
C ALA A 140 1.18 9.52 10.35
N ILE A 141 2.22 10.27 10.79
CA ILE A 141 2.51 10.49 12.21
C ILE A 141 1.35 11.21 12.91
N GLY A 142 0.72 12.18 12.24
CA GLY A 142 -0.44 12.89 12.75
C GLY A 142 -1.60 11.94 13.07
N LEU A 143 -1.92 11.01 12.15
CA LEU A 143 -2.98 10.01 12.39
C LEU A 143 -2.70 9.15 13.64
N VAL A 144 -1.43 8.78 13.86
CA VAL A 144 -1.03 8.03 15.06
C VAL A 144 -1.15 8.88 16.32
N ASN A 145 -0.62 10.10 16.29
CA ASN A 145 -0.63 11.00 17.45
C ASN A 145 -2.04 11.42 17.88
N ASP A 146 -2.94 11.57 16.93
CA ASP A 146 -4.35 11.91 17.17
C ASP A 146 -5.16 10.67 17.64
N GLY A 147 -4.53 9.50 17.73
CA GLY A 147 -5.16 8.26 18.20
C GLY A 147 -6.21 7.71 17.23
N TYR A 148 -6.03 7.94 15.93
CA TYR A 148 -6.93 7.43 14.90
C TYR A 148 -6.56 6.04 14.40
N THR A 149 -5.38 5.53 14.77
CA THR A 149 -4.86 4.28 14.25
C THR A 149 -4.99 3.12 15.23
N ASN A 150 -4.74 1.91 14.74
CA ASN A 150 -4.52 0.72 15.56
C ASN A 150 -3.42 0.96 16.60
N SER A 151 -3.40 0.16 17.66
CA SER A 151 -2.64 0.45 18.88
C SER A 151 -1.12 0.32 18.70
N ASP A 152 -0.67 -0.55 17.82
CA ASP A 152 0.76 -0.83 17.61
C ASP A 152 1.10 -0.96 16.11
N PRO A 153 1.09 0.17 15.35
CA PRO A 153 1.37 0.16 13.91
C PRO A 153 2.73 -0.44 13.52
N ALA A 154 3.67 -0.50 14.44
CA ALA A 154 5.00 -1.04 14.17
C ALA A 154 5.07 -2.57 14.28
N ASN A 155 4.10 -3.21 14.90
CA ASN A 155 4.09 -4.66 15.13
C ASN A 155 2.79 -5.34 14.64
N GLU A 156 1.69 -4.61 14.49
CA GLU A 156 0.45 -5.13 13.91
C GLU A 156 0.57 -5.15 12.39
N THR A 157 0.54 -6.35 11.84
CA THR A 157 0.73 -6.59 10.41
C THR A 157 -0.51 -6.25 9.60
N ARG A 158 -0.38 -6.18 8.27
CA ARG A 158 -1.51 -6.09 7.35
C ARG A 158 -2.56 -7.18 7.58
N TYR A 159 -2.14 -8.39 7.93
CA TYR A 159 -3.08 -9.50 8.20
C TYR A 159 -3.87 -9.26 9.48
N ASP A 160 -3.24 -8.75 10.54
CA ASP A 160 -3.93 -8.36 11.77
C ASP A 160 -4.96 -7.27 11.50
N LEU A 161 -4.61 -6.28 10.67
CA LEU A 161 -5.54 -5.22 10.26
C LEU A 161 -6.73 -5.76 9.44
N GLN A 162 -6.51 -6.73 8.55
CA GLN A 162 -7.58 -7.38 7.80
C GLN A 162 -8.54 -8.12 8.73
N ASP A 163 -8.01 -8.85 9.71
CA ASP A 163 -8.81 -9.54 10.73
C ASP A 163 -9.61 -8.54 11.60
N MET A 164 -8.97 -7.46 12.03
CA MET A 164 -9.64 -6.37 12.76
C MET A 164 -10.74 -5.69 11.92
N PHE A 165 -10.47 -5.46 10.62
CA PHE A 165 -11.46 -4.89 9.69
C PHE A 165 -12.66 -5.82 9.52
N GLY A 166 -12.41 -7.12 9.28
CA GLY A 166 -13.44 -8.14 9.19
C GLY A 166 -14.26 -8.31 10.47
N ALA A 167 -13.65 -8.06 11.62
CA ALA A 167 -14.31 -8.05 12.93
C ALA A 167 -15.03 -6.72 13.25
N GLY A 168 -14.99 -5.72 12.37
CA GLY A 168 -15.58 -4.40 12.61
C GLY A 168 -14.82 -3.55 13.64
N LYS A 169 -13.54 -3.82 13.86
CA LYS A 169 -12.67 -3.09 14.80
C LYS A 169 -11.82 -2.01 14.13
N VAL A 170 -11.72 -2.04 12.81
CA VAL A 170 -11.09 -0.99 11.98
C VAL A 170 -12.13 -0.49 10.99
N ALA A 171 -12.31 0.82 10.90
CA ALA A 171 -13.33 1.40 10.03
C ALA A 171 -12.84 1.64 8.60
N MET A 172 -11.58 2.00 8.44
CA MET A 172 -10.95 2.28 7.13
C MET A 172 -9.53 1.76 7.11
N MET A 173 -9.09 1.19 5.98
CA MET A 173 -7.70 0.78 5.75
C MET A 173 -7.37 0.73 4.27
N ILE A 174 -6.08 0.86 3.93
CA ILE A 174 -5.61 0.50 2.59
C ILE A 174 -5.23 -0.97 2.60
N GLY A 175 -5.76 -1.72 1.65
CA GLY A 175 -5.53 -3.15 1.55
C GLY A 175 -5.47 -3.65 0.11
N PRO A 176 -4.99 -4.89 -0.10
CA PRO A 176 -5.01 -5.53 -1.40
C PRO A 176 -6.43 -5.93 -1.78
N ASN A 177 -6.66 -6.13 -3.08
CA ASN A 177 -7.97 -6.50 -3.63
C ASN A 177 -8.43 -7.95 -3.32
N ASN A 178 -7.67 -8.68 -2.53
CA ASN A 178 -7.94 -10.08 -2.17
C ASN A 178 -8.15 -10.31 -0.66
N ILE A 179 -8.67 -9.30 0.02
CA ILE A 179 -9.07 -9.39 1.44
C ILE A 179 -10.54 -9.74 1.60
#